data_d997250c08930dfbf12be5b3d35356b4
#
_entry.id   d997250c08930dfbf12be5b3d35356b4
#
_cell.length_a   1.000
_cell.length_b   1.000
_cell.length_c   1.000
_cell.angle_alpha   90.00
_cell.angle_beta   90.00
_cell.angle_gamma   90.00
#
_symmetry.space_group_name_H-M   'P 1'
#
loop_
_entity.id
_entity.type
_entity.pdbx_description
1 polymer ?
#
loop_
_entity_poly.entity_id
_entity_poly.type
_entity_poly.pdbx_seq_one_letter_code
_entity_poly.pdbx_strand_id
1 'polypeptide(L)'
;DVLDGPDGVSELAGAGADVVLNAVVGSRGLAPTLAALRAGSVLALANKESLIVGGRLVLDTAPAPDRIVPVDSEHSALAQCLRAGRGREVARLVITASGGPFHGRTRDELAHVTVDDALSHPTWDMGPVITVNSATLANKGLEVIEAHLLFGLGFDHIEVVVHPQSVVHGMVEFHDGATIAQLSPPDMRLPIQLALGWPDRLGHAPVRMNWGAGVSLQFEPVDAETFPMITLAVEAGRKGATYPGVLNAANEEAVGAFIDGRLPFLGIAAVVEAVLESHAPAEPRDLETVLEAERWARGEATRLVQDGGGAGPAGGGSG
;
A
#
# COMPACT_ATOMS: atom_id res chain seq x y z
N ASP A 1 -11.28 -31.72 5.39
CA ASP A 1 -10.69 -31.40 6.67
C ASP A 1 -10.97 -29.92 6.96
N VAL A 2 -11.17 -29.57 8.22
CA VAL A 2 -11.30 -28.17 8.66
C VAL A 2 -9.99 -27.79 9.34
N LEU A 3 -9.33 -26.73 8.85
CA LEU A 3 -8.15 -26.14 9.45
C LEU A 3 -8.59 -24.93 10.30
N ASP A 4 -8.07 -24.79 11.49
CA ASP A 4 -8.46 -23.74 12.44
C ASP A 4 -7.25 -22.96 12.95
N GLY A 5 -7.48 -21.71 13.32
CA GLY A 5 -6.47 -20.80 13.88
C GLY A 5 -5.44 -20.26 12.86
N PRO A 6 -4.47 -19.46 13.33
CA PRO A 6 -3.46 -18.83 12.48
C PRO A 6 -2.60 -19.81 11.71
N ASP A 7 -2.27 -20.95 12.32
CA ASP A 7 -1.47 -22.00 11.69
C ASP A 7 -2.24 -22.69 10.57
N GLY A 8 -3.57 -22.87 10.73
CA GLY A 8 -4.43 -23.45 9.71
C GLY A 8 -4.46 -22.65 8.41
N VAL A 9 -4.41 -21.31 8.47
CA VAL A 9 -4.34 -20.46 7.27
C VAL A 9 -3.02 -20.67 6.54
N SER A 10 -1.91 -20.76 7.28
CA SER A 10 -0.57 -20.98 6.70
C SER A 10 -0.45 -22.40 6.14
N GLU A 11 -1.03 -23.41 6.81
CA GLU A 11 -1.08 -24.80 6.33
C GLU A 11 -1.87 -24.88 5.01
N LEU A 12 -3.03 -24.23 4.93
CA LEU A 12 -3.83 -24.16 3.71
C LEU A 12 -3.06 -23.49 2.57
N ALA A 13 -2.41 -22.36 2.84
CA ALA A 13 -1.63 -21.64 1.84
C ALA A 13 -0.44 -22.48 1.33
N GLY A 14 0.15 -23.30 2.19
CA GLY A 14 1.26 -24.20 1.89
C GLY A 14 0.86 -25.56 1.28
N ALA A 15 -0.42 -25.81 1.00
CA ALA A 15 -0.91 -27.11 0.51
C ALA A 15 -0.53 -27.42 -0.96
N GLY A 16 0.18 -26.52 -1.67
CA GLY A 16 0.71 -26.77 -3.01
C GLY A 16 -0.30 -26.54 -4.14
N ALA A 17 -1.17 -25.54 -4.01
CA ALA A 17 -2.03 -25.09 -5.10
C ALA A 17 -1.22 -24.41 -6.21
N ASP A 18 -1.69 -24.43 -7.46
CA ASP A 18 -1.04 -23.73 -8.57
C ASP A 18 -0.97 -22.20 -8.31
N VAL A 19 -2.06 -21.65 -7.79
CA VAL A 19 -2.18 -20.23 -7.44
C VAL A 19 -2.80 -20.10 -6.05
N VAL A 20 -2.18 -19.26 -5.20
CA VAL A 20 -2.73 -18.86 -3.90
C VAL A 20 -3.00 -17.36 -3.95
N LEU A 21 -4.27 -16.97 -3.80
CA LEU A 21 -4.66 -15.58 -3.63
C LEU A 21 -4.65 -15.25 -2.14
N ASN A 22 -3.73 -14.39 -1.71
CA ASN A 22 -3.66 -13.91 -0.33
C ASN A 22 -4.31 -12.53 -0.20
N ALA A 23 -5.48 -12.49 0.44
CA ALA A 23 -6.22 -11.27 0.76
C ALA A 23 -6.45 -11.12 2.29
N VAL A 24 -5.61 -11.75 3.10
CA VAL A 24 -5.63 -11.61 4.57
C VAL A 24 -5.20 -10.18 4.93
N VAL A 25 -5.99 -9.47 5.72
CA VAL A 25 -5.74 -8.06 6.05
C VAL A 25 -4.54 -7.89 6.98
N GLY A 26 -3.70 -6.89 6.68
CA GLY A 26 -2.55 -6.51 7.51
C GLY A 26 -1.41 -7.53 7.47
N SER A 27 -0.45 -7.38 8.36
CA SER A 27 0.74 -8.23 8.43
C SER A 27 0.48 -9.71 8.77
N ARG A 28 -0.73 -10.04 9.23
CA ARG A 28 -1.16 -11.44 9.43
C ARG A 28 -1.08 -12.29 8.17
N GLY A 29 -1.10 -11.66 7.00
CA GLY A 29 -0.91 -12.35 5.71
C GLY A 29 0.53 -12.77 5.44
N LEU A 30 1.55 -12.35 6.23
CA LEU A 30 2.94 -12.65 5.95
C LEU A 30 3.27 -14.16 6.07
N ALA A 31 2.84 -14.82 7.13
CA ALA A 31 3.09 -16.25 7.30
C ALA A 31 2.45 -17.11 6.18
N PRO A 32 1.16 -16.91 5.79
CA PRO A 32 0.57 -17.56 4.62
C PRO A 32 1.29 -17.22 3.30
N THR A 33 1.74 -15.96 3.11
CA THR A 33 2.54 -15.57 1.94
C THR A 33 3.81 -16.42 1.82
N LEU A 34 4.57 -16.54 2.91
CA LEU A 34 5.80 -17.35 2.93
C LEU A 34 5.50 -18.84 2.71
N ALA A 35 4.40 -19.35 3.28
CA ALA A 35 4.01 -20.74 3.10
C ALA A 35 3.65 -21.06 1.64
N ALA A 36 2.88 -20.21 0.97
CA ALA A 36 2.52 -20.35 -0.44
C ALA A 36 3.76 -20.32 -1.35
N LEU A 37 4.68 -19.39 -1.13
CA LEU A 37 5.91 -19.27 -1.93
C LEU A 37 6.85 -20.47 -1.73
N ARG A 38 7.00 -20.96 -0.49
CA ARG A 38 7.78 -22.17 -0.18
C ARG A 38 7.21 -23.43 -0.83
N ALA A 39 5.88 -23.51 -0.96
CA ALA A 39 5.20 -24.59 -1.67
C ALA A 39 5.34 -24.49 -3.20
N GLY A 40 5.92 -23.40 -3.73
CA GLY A 40 6.12 -23.18 -5.16
C GLY A 40 4.89 -22.66 -5.89
N SER A 41 3.84 -22.25 -5.18
CA SER A 41 2.64 -21.65 -5.75
C SER A 41 2.95 -20.29 -6.39
N VAL A 42 2.16 -19.89 -7.38
CA VAL A 42 2.06 -18.48 -7.77
C VAL A 42 1.27 -17.75 -6.70
N LEU A 43 1.82 -16.71 -6.14
CA LEU A 43 1.17 -15.86 -5.16
C LEU A 43 0.45 -14.71 -5.87
N ALA A 44 -0.88 -14.74 -5.95
CA ALA A 44 -1.70 -13.60 -6.30
C ALA A 44 -1.84 -12.69 -5.07
N LEU A 45 -1.02 -11.65 -4.99
CA LEU A 45 -0.84 -10.83 -3.79
C LEU A 45 -1.84 -9.68 -3.77
N ALA A 46 -2.92 -9.83 -2.99
CA ALA A 46 -3.87 -8.76 -2.67
C ALA A 46 -3.55 -8.06 -1.33
N ASN A 47 -2.75 -8.72 -0.48
CA ASN A 47 -2.27 -8.22 0.79
C ASN A 47 -0.88 -7.60 0.61
N LYS A 48 -0.82 -6.31 0.25
CA LYS A 48 0.44 -5.59 0.05
C LYS A 48 1.30 -5.54 1.32
N GLU A 49 0.67 -5.49 2.49
CA GLU A 49 1.33 -5.39 3.78
C GLU A 49 2.29 -6.55 4.00
N SER A 50 1.95 -7.77 3.57
CA SER A 50 2.84 -8.93 3.68
C SER A 50 4.17 -8.72 2.95
N LEU A 51 4.13 -8.15 1.75
CA LEU A 51 5.34 -7.86 0.99
C LEU A 51 6.12 -6.69 1.60
N ILE A 52 5.43 -5.62 2.00
CA ILE A 52 6.05 -4.43 2.59
C ILE A 52 6.75 -4.78 3.90
N VAL A 53 6.06 -5.50 4.77
CA VAL A 53 6.56 -5.89 6.11
C VAL A 53 7.66 -6.94 6.01
N GLY A 54 7.48 -7.95 5.15
CA GLY A 54 8.44 -9.03 4.95
C GLY A 54 9.62 -8.65 4.05
N GLY A 55 9.46 -7.66 3.16
CA GLY A 55 10.53 -7.13 2.32
C GLY A 55 11.36 -8.22 1.63
N ARG A 56 12.66 -8.18 1.87
CA ARG A 56 13.62 -9.17 1.33
C ARG A 56 13.27 -10.61 1.71
N LEU A 57 12.74 -10.86 2.89
CA LEU A 57 12.37 -12.21 3.32
C LEU A 57 11.32 -12.82 2.36
N VAL A 58 10.34 -12.05 1.90
CA VAL A 58 9.34 -12.50 0.92
C VAL A 58 9.98 -12.70 -0.45
N LEU A 59 10.75 -11.71 -0.92
CA LEU A 59 11.40 -11.79 -2.25
C LEU A 59 12.39 -12.95 -2.34
N ASP A 60 13.19 -13.19 -1.31
CA ASP A 60 14.18 -14.27 -1.28
C ASP A 60 13.52 -15.67 -1.07
N THR A 61 12.28 -15.70 -0.56
CA THR A 61 11.49 -16.94 -0.45
C THR A 61 10.84 -17.31 -1.80
N ALA A 62 10.56 -16.33 -2.66
CA ALA A 62 9.98 -16.59 -3.97
C ALA A 62 10.98 -17.34 -4.86
N PRO A 63 10.61 -18.49 -5.47
CA PRO A 63 11.51 -19.27 -6.32
C PRO A 63 11.91 -18.53 -7.61
N ALA A 64 11.13 -17.53 -8.03
CA ALA A 64 11.42 -16.64 -9.14
C ALA A 64 10.57 -15.36 -8.99
N PRO A 65 11.01 -14.20 -9.55
CA PRO A 65 10.28 -12.93 -9.42
C PRO A 65 8.85 -12.96 -9.98
N ASP A 66 8.60 -13.75 -11.00
CA ASP A 66 7.29 -13.92 -11.64
C ASP A 66 6.30 -14.76 -10.80
N ARG A 67 6.73 -15.26 -9.65
CA ARG A 67 5.87 -15.99 -8.71
C ARG A 67 5.05 -15.09 -7.78
N ILE A 68 5.30 -13.80 -7.77
CA ILE A 68 4.48 -12.81 -7.05
C ILE A 68 3.76 -11.96 -8.08
N VAL A 69 2.46 -12.11 -8.17
CA VAL A 69 1.59 -11.39 -9.12
C VAL A 69 0.74 -10.40 -8.34
N PRO A 70 0.85 -9.09 -8.59
CA PRO A 70 0.10 -8.10 -7.85
C PRO A 70 -1.39 -8.12 -8.20
N VAL A 71 -2.22 -7.99 -7.17
CA VAL A 71 -3.68 -7.81 -7.27
C VAL A 71 -4.07 -6.36 -7.00
N ASP A 72 -3.25 -5.61 -6.25
CA ASP A 72 -3.45 -4.18 -6.10
C ASP A 72 -3.60 -3.50 -7.47
N SER A 73 -4.59 -2.63 -7.64
CA SER A 73 -4.99 -2.13 -8.96
C SER A 73 -3.87 -1.39 -9.68
N GLU A 74 -3.11 -0.58 -8.95
CA GLU A 74 -2.01 0.20 -9.46
C GLU A 74 -0.83 -0.69 -9.88
N HIS A 75 -0.49 -1.68 -9.06
CA HIS A 75 0.62 -2.60 -9.34
C HIS A 75 0.25 -3.58 -10.46
N SER A 76 -1.00 -4.04 -10.50
CA SER A 76 -1.53 -4.81 -11.63
C SER A 76 -1.44 -4.00 -12.92
N ALA A 77 -1.75 -2.70 -12.89
CA ALA A 77 -1.63 -1.79 -14.02
C ALA A 77 -0.17 -1.64 -14.48
N LEU A 78 0.74 -1.39 -13.52
CA LEU A 78 2.18 -1.29 -13.80
C LEU A 78 2.73 -2.58 -14.41
N ALA A 79 2.38 -3.75 -13.85
CA ALA A 79 2.79 -5.05 -14.39
C ALA A 79 2.31 -5.26 -15.85
N GLN A 80 1.12 -4.77 -16.19
CA GLN A 80 0.60 -4.80 -17.56
C GLN A 80 1.35 -3.85 -18.49
N CYS A 81 1.65 -2.62 -18.03
CA CYS A 81 2.37 -1.61 -18.82
C CYS A 81 3.83 -2.01 -19.06
N LEU A 82 4.49 -2.63 -18.09
CA LEU A 82 5.86 -3.13 -18.21
C LEU A 82 6.04 -4.18 -19.31
N ARG A 83 4.97 -4.86 -19.73
CA ARG A 83 5.00 -5.80 -20.87
C ARG A 83 5.22 -5.12 -22.23
N ALA A 84 5.11 -3.80 -22.31
CA ALA A 84 5.32 -3.02 -23.54
C ALA A 84 6.79 -2.80 -23.88
N GLY A 85 7.73 -3.07 -22.95
CA GLY A 85 9.16 -2.89 -23.13
C GLY A 85 9.99 -3.83 -22.28
N ARG A 86 11.27 -3.58 -22.20
CA ARG A 86 12.21 -4.31 -21.36
C ARG A 86 12.53 -3.48 -20.12
N GLY A 87 12.81 -4.13 -18.98
CA GLY A 87 13.09 -3.44 -17.72
C GLY A 87 14.18 -2.34 -17.84
N ARG A 88 15.23 -2.56 -18.63
CA ARG A 88 16.28 -1.55 -18.86
C ARG A 88 15.84 -0.32 -19.65
N GLU A 89 14.68 -0.35 -20.27
CA GLU A 89 14.12 0.73 -21.09
C GLU A 89 13.18 1.61 -20.28
N VAL A 90 12.85 1.18 -19.04
CA VAL A 90 11.95 1.90 -18.13
C VAL A 90 12.69 3.06 -17.49
N ALA A 91 12.18 4.28 -17.68
CA ALA A 91 12.69 5.49 -17.04
C ALA A 91 12.08 5.67 -15.63
N ARG A 92 10.77 5.51 -15.51
CA ARG A 92 10.05 5.61 -14.22
C ARG A 92 8.70 4.92 -14.24
N LEU A 93 8.20 4.61 -13.05
CA LEU A 93 6.83 4.20 -12.79
C LEU A 93 6.04 5.40 -12.29
N VAL A 94 4.78 5.51 -12.70
CA VAL A 94 3.86 6.54 -12.23
C VAL A 94 2.63 5.85 -11.64
N ILE A 95 2.45 6.00 -10.33
CA ILE A 95 1.33 5.46 -9.56
C ILE A 95 0.26 6.55 -9.46
N THR A 96 -0.98 6.23 -9.76
CA THR A 96 -2.08 7.18 -9.62
C THR A 96 -2.75 7.06 -8.25
N ALA A 97 -3.20 8.17 -7.70
CA ALA A 97 -3.99 8.26 -6.48
C ALA A 97 -5.34 8.92 -6.78
N SER A 98 -6.44 8.46 -6.18
CA SER A 98 -7.71 9.20 -6.27
C SER A 98 -7.66 10.58 -5.59
N GLY A 99 -6.69 10.78 -4.69
CA GLY A 99 -6.59 11.93 -3.79
C GLY A 99 -7.39 11.77 -2.50
N GLY A 100 -8.23 10.75 -2.41
CA GLY A 100 -9.07 10.48 -1.23
C GLY A 100 -10.16 11.55 -1.00
N PRO A 101 -10.88 11.50 0.13
CA PRO A 101 -11.97 12.43 0.43
C PRO A 101 -11.50 13.85 0.74
N PHE A 102 -10.22 14.05 0.99
CA PHE A 102 -9.67 15.35 1.40
C PHE A 102 -8.80 16.03 0.34
N HIS A 103 -8.85 15.56 -0.89
CA HIS A 103 -8.15 16.18 -2.01
C HIS A 103 -8.46 17.69 -2.11
N GLY A 104 -7.42 18.53 -2.13
CA GLY A 104 -7.52 19.98 -2.21
C GLY A 104 -7.81 20.70 -0.88
N ARG A 105 -7.96 19.99 0.25
CA ARG A 105 -8.09 20.61 1.57
C ARG A 105 -6.74 21.03 2.13
N THR A 106 -6.77 22.13 2.87
CA THR A 106 -5.61 22.63 3.63
C THR A 106 -5.44 21.89 4.96
N ARG A 107 -4.26 21.97 5.55
CA ARG A 107 -3.96 21.39 6.88
C ARG A 107 -4.91 21.92 7.98
N ASP A 108 -5.26 23.19 7.94
CA ASP A 108 -6.18 23.79 8.92
C ASP A 108 -7.59 23.20 8.81
N GLU A 109 -8.08 22.95 7.59
CA GLU A 109 -9.35 22.28 7.37
C GLU A 109 -9.34 20.83 7.85
N LEU A 110 -8.19 20.15 7.74
CA LEU A 110 -8.00 18.77 8.21
C LEU A 110 -8.01 18.64 9.74
N ALA A 111 -7.73 19.71 10.48
CA ALA A 111 -7.76 19.70 11.94
C ALA A 111 -9.15 19.40 12.52
N HIS A 112 -10.20 19.60 11.74
CA HIS A 112 -11.61 19.51 12.18
C HIS A 112 -12.39 18.37 11.52
N VAL A 113 -11.73 17.53 10.70
CA VAL A 113 -12.42 16.43 10.03
C VAL A 113 -12.79 15.32 11.01
N THR A 114 -13.94 14.74 10.75
CA THR A 114 -14.50 13.63 11.52
C THR A 114 -14.13 12.27 10.91
N VAL A 115 -14.41 11.20 11.66
CA VAL A 115 -14.29 9.83 11.14
C VAL A 115 -15.20 9.62 9.92
N ASP A 116 -16.43 10.12 9.98
CA ASP A 116 -17.41 9.99 8.89
C ASP A 116 -16.93 10.71 7.61
N ASP A 117 -16.30 11.89 7.76
CA ASP A 117 -15.68 12.58 6.62
C ASP A 117 -14.58 11.73 5.98
N ALA A 118 -13.70 11.13 6.80
CA ALA A 118 -12.60 10.31 6.33
C ALA A 118 -13.07 8.99 5.69
N LEU A 119 -14.20 8.44 6.11
CA LEU A 119 -14.79 7.22 5.55
C LEU A 119 -15.59 7.47 4.27
N SER A 120 -15.83 8.73 3.88
CA SER A 120 -16.60 9.10 2.69
C SER A 120 -15.73 9.15 1.43
N HIS A 121 -15.22 7.98 0.98
CA HIS A 121 -14.37 7.93 -0.20
C HIS A 121 -15.18 8.21 -1.49
N PRO A 122 -14.70 9.10 -2.42
CA PRO A 122 -15.48 9.55 -3.56
C PRO A 122 -15.68 8.48 -4.66
N THR A 123 -14.82 7.46 -4.72
CA THR A 123 -14.77 6.52 -5.86
C THR A 123 -14.89 5.05 -5.45
N TRP A 124 -14.25 4.65 -4.33
CA TRP A 124 -14.11 3.27 -3.91
C TRP A 124 -14.97 2.98 -2.68
N ASP A 125 -15.66 1.83 -2.69
CA ASP A 125 -16.30 1.24 -1.51
C ASP A 125 -15.35 0.23 -0.88
N MET A 126 -14.76 0.58 0.26
CA MET A 126 -13.66 -0.17 0.88
C MET A 126 -13.88 -0.31 2.39
N GLY A 127 -13.10 -1.19 3.02
CA GLY A 127 -13.07 -1.30 4.47
C GLY A 127 -12.54 -0.02 5.16
N PRO A 128 -12.89 0.21 6.44
CA PRO A 128 -12.61 1.47 7.12
C PRO A 128 -11.11 1.83 7.18
N VAL A 129 -10.24 0.87 7.46
CA VAL A 129 -8.78 1.12 7.58
C VAL A 129 -8.19 1.60 6.25
N ILE A 130 -8.48 0.91 5.14
CA ILE A 130 -7.95 1.30 3.83
C ILE A 130 -8.55 2.62 3.35
N THR A 131 -9.79 2.94 3.74
CA THR A 131 -10.43 4.22 3.42
C THR A 131 -9.73 5.38 4.12
N VAL A 132 -9.41 5.24 5.42
CA VAL A 132 -8.61 6.24 6.15
C VAL A 132 -7.18 6.31 5.60
N ASN A 133 -6.58 5.18 5.22
CA ASN A 133 -5.26 5.17 4.56
C ASN A 133 -5.27 5.90 3.20
N SER A 134 -6.39 5.87 2.48
CA SER A 134 -6.59 6.70 1.28
C SER A 134 -6.68 8.18 1.63
N ALA A 135 -7.43 8.53 2.68
CA ALA A 135 -7.60 9.90 3.14
C ALA A 135 -6.28 10.56 3.59
N THR A 136 -5.38 9.79 4.23
CA THR A 136 -4.05 10.25 4.68
C THR A 136 -2.97 10.15 3.61
N LEU A 137 -3.24 9.52 2.47
CA LEU A 137 -2.27 9.04 1.47
C LEU A 137 -1.26 8.00 2.00
N ALA A 138 -1.48 7.42 3.18
CA ALA A 138 -0.69 6.30 3.68
C ALA A 138 -0.75 5.10 2.72
N ASN A 139 -1.94 4.78 2.18
CA ASN A 139 -2.09 3.71 1.20
C ASN A 139 -1.15 3.93 0.01
N LYS A 140 -1.07 5.16 -0.49
CA LYS A 140 -0.20 5.49 -1.62
C LYS A 140 1.29 5.41 -1.27
N GLY A 141 1.64 5.81 -0.06
CA GLY A 141 3.01 5.60 0.45
C GLY A 141 3.40 4.12 0.54
N LEU A 142 2.51 3.27 1.05
CA LEU A 142 2.70 1.81 1.06
C LEU A 142 2.85 1.25 -0.36
N GLU A 143 2.07 1.72 -1.31
CA GLU A 143 2.15 1.32 -2.70
C GLU A 143 3.47 1.71 -3.37
N VAL A 144 4.09 2.83 -3.01
CA VAL A 144 5.44 3.19 -3.49
C VAL A 144 6.47 2.17 -3.01
N ILE A 145 6.37 1.73 -1.75
CA ILE A 145 7.25 0.66 -1.23
C ILE A 145 7.01 -0.66 -1.95
N GLU A 146 5.75 -1.03 -2.16
CA GLU A 146 5.37 -2.24 -2.88
C GLU A 146 5.90 -2.22 -4.33
N ALA A 147 5.77 -1.10 -5.05
CA ALA A 147 6.29 -0.95 -6.41
C ALA A 147 7.82 -1.10 -6.46
N HIS A 148 8.53 -0.51 -5.49
CA HIS A 148 9.97 -0.71 -5.35
C HIS A 148 10.34 -2.19 -5.20
N LEU A 149 9.64 -2.90 -4.32
CA LEU A 149 9.90 -4.32 -4.04
C LEU A 149 9.55 -5.22 -5.23
N LEU A 150 8.41 -5.01 -5.88
CA LEU A 150 7.93 -5.83 -6.99
C LEU A 150 8.72 -5.64 -8.27
N PHE A 151 9.07 -4.39 -8.60
CA PHE A 151 9.62 -4.06 -9.91
C PHE A 151 11.11 -3.70 -9.87
N GLY A 152 11.70 -3.57 -8.68
CA GLY A 152 13.14 -3.36 -8.49
C GLY A 152 13.64 -1.97 -8.88
N LEU A 153 12.74 -1.00 -9.13
CA LEU A 153 13.14 0.39 -9.41
C LEU A 153 13.43 1.14 -8.11
N GLY A 154 14.42 2.03 -8.15
CA GLY A 154 14.71 2.93 -7.02
C GLY A 154 13.59 3.92 -6.77
N PHE A 155 13.43 4.37 -5.53
CA PHE A 155 12.36 5.31 -5.12
C PHE A 155 12.35 6.60 -5.95
N ASP A 156 13.50 7.07 -6.44
CA ASP A 156 13.61 8.25 -7.29
C ASP A 156 13.01 8.06 -8.70
N HIS A 157 12.71 6.82 -9.06
CA HIS A 157 12.07 6.43 -10.32
C HIS A 157 10.61 5.99 -10.13
N ILE A 158 10.00 6.28 -8.98
CA ILE A 158 8.61 6.00 -8.69
C ILE A 158 7.93 7.30 -8.32
N GLU A 159 7.08 7.79 -9.22
CA GLU A 159 6.34 9.04 -9.06
C GLU A 159 4.89 8.75 -8.68
N VAL A 160 4.27 9.66 -7.92
CA VAL A 160 2.85 9.60 -7.59
C VAL A 160 2.16 10.84 -8.14
N VAL A 161 1.03 10.65 -8.79
CA VAL A 161 0.15 11.73 -9.27
C VAL A 161 -1.27 11.51 -8.79
N VAL A 162 -1.98 12.60 -8.50
CA VAL A 162 -3.41 12.54 -8.20
C VAL A 162 -4.19 12.47 -9.51
N HIS A 163 -5.09 11.50 -9.61
CA HIS A 163 -6.01 11.28 -10.73
C HIS A 163 -7.42 11.00 -10.18
N PRO A 164 -8.23 12.04 -9.95
CA PRO A 164 -9.51 11.92 -9.23
C PRO A 164 -10.51 10.96 -9.90
N GLN A 165 -10.46 10.83 -11.22
CA GLN A 165 -11.37 9.96 -11.96
C GLN A 165 -11.07 8.47 -11.75
N SER A 166 -9.87 8.11 -11.26
CA SER A 166 -9.43 6.73 -10.99
C SER A 166 -9.67 5.76 -12.15
N VAL A 167 -9.52 6.25 -13.39
CA VAL A 167 -9.64 5.46 -14.63
C VAL A 167 -8.29 4.96 -15.10
N VAL A 168 -7.24 5.77 -14.97
CA VAL A 168 -5.85 5.34 -15.15
C VAL A 168 -5.36 4.86 -13.79
N HIS A 169 -4.94 3.58 -13.72
CA HIS A 169 -4.46 2.98 -12.46
C HIS A 169 -2.95 3.02 -12.31
N GLY A 170 -2.20 3.11 -13.43
CA GLY A 170 -0.75 3.23 -13.39
C GLY A 170 -0.19 3.42 -14.80
N MET A 171 1.00 4.00 -14.87
CA MET A 171 1.70 4.30 -16.11
C MET A 171 3.19 3.94 -15.98
N VAL A 172 3.79 3.59 -17.11
CA VAL A 172 5.23 3.37 -17.24
C VAL A 172 5.77 4.32 -18.30
N GLU A 173 6.73 5.14 -17.92
CA GLU A 173 7.47 5.98 -18.85
C GLU A 173 8.77 5.29 -19.24
N PHE A 174 9.09 5.29 -20.53
CA PHE A 174 10.29 4.73 -21.09
C PHE A 174 11.32 5.81 -21.43
N HIS A 175 12.60 5.44 -21.56
CA HIS A 175 13.69 6.39 -21.84
C HIS A 175 13.55 7.12 -23.19
N ASP A 176 12.73 6.62 -24.11
CA ASP A 176 12.42 7.31 -25.38
C ASP A 176 11.33 8.37 -25.23
N GLY A 177 10.79 8.55 -24.01
CA GLY A 177 9.73 9.50 -23.68
C GLY A 177 8.31 8.96 -23.90
N ALA A 178 8.14 7.72 -24.36
CA ALA A 178 6.83 7.11 -24.48
C ALA A 178 6.27 6.75 -23.09
N THR A 179 5.00 7.06 -22.85
CA THR A 179 4.27 6.66 -21.62
C THR A 179 3.17 5.69 -21.99
N ILE A 180 3.17 4.51 -21.37
CA ILE A 180 2.14 3.48 -21.51
C ILE A 180 1.28 3.48 -20.26
N ALA A 181 -0.03 3.58 -20.42
CA ALA A 181 -1.00 3.61 -19.32
C ALA A 181 -2.00 2.46 -19.42
N GLN A 182 -2.36 1.88 -18.27
CA GLN A 182 -3.48 0.95 -18.18
C GLN A 182 -4.73 1.71 -17.70
N LEU A 183 -5.81 1.56 -18.45
CA LEU A 183 -7.09 2.18 -18.18
C LEU A 183 -8.18 1.13 -17.99
N SER A 184 -8.98 1.31 -16.94
CA SER A 184 -10.22 0.57 -16.71
C SER A 184 -11.14 1.32 -15.76
N PRO A 185 -12.44 1.01 -15.70
CA PRO A 185 -13.26 1.45 -14.57
C PRO A 185 -12.67 0.95 -13.24
N PRO A 186 -12.90 1.65 -12.11
CA PRO A 186 -12.41 1.26 -10.79
C PRO A 186 -13.18 0.01 -10.29
N ASP A 187 -12.66 -1.17 -10.61
CA ASP A 187 -13.27 -2.46 -10.29
C ASP A 187 -12.20 -3.52 -10.04
N MET A 188 -12.12 -4.00 -8.81
CA MET A 188 -11.11 -5.00 -8.38
C MET A 188 -11.26 -6.36 -9.06
N ARG A 189 -12.40 -6.68 -9.66
CA ARG A 189 -12.58 -7.95 -10.38
C ARG A 189 -11.62 -8.08 -11.56
N LEU A 190 -11.21 -6.96 -12.17
CA LEU A 190 -10.27 -6.98 -13.28
C LEU A 190 -8.85 -7.38 -12.85
N PRO A 191 -8.21 -6.73 -11.87
CA PRO A 191 -6.88 -7.15 -11.41
C PRO A 191 -6.89 -8.53 -10.73
N ILE A 192 -7.94 -8.89 -9.98
CA ILE A 192 -8.10 -10.22 -9.40
C ILE A 192 -8.13 -11.29 -10.49
N GLN A 193 -8.98 -11.10 -11.51
CA GLN A 193 -9.09 -12.02 -12.63
C GLN A 193 -7.76 -12.16 -13.39
N LEU A 194 -7.06 -11.05 -13.60
CA LEU A 194 -5.76 -11.07 -14.28
C LEU A 194 -4.72 -11.84 -13.47
N ALA A 195 -4.66 -11.64 -12.16
CA ALA A 195 -3.71 -12.33 -11.30
C ALA A 195 -3.96 -13.85 -11.25
N LEU A 196 -5.22 -14.27 -11.24
CA LEU A 196 -5.61 -15.68 -11.27
C LEU A 196 -5.32 -16.36 -12.62
N GLY A 197 -5.30 -15.60 -13.71
CA GLY A 197 -5.01 -16.11 -15.07
C GLY A 197 -3.61 -15.79 -15.57
N TRP A 198 -2.78 -15.11 -14.77
CA TRP A 198 -1.48 -14.64 -15.19
C TRP A 198 -0.59 -15.75 -15.78
N PRO A 199 0.14 -15.50 -16.90
CA PRO A 199 0.28 -14.23 -17.61
C PRO A 199 -0.78 -13.95 -18.69
N ASP A 200 -1.79 -14.77 -18.81
CA ASP A 200 -2.80 -14.70 -19.86
C ASP A 200 -3.97 -13.78 -19.49
N ARG A 201 -4.61 -13.20 -20.52
CA ARG A 201 -5.86 -12.46 -20.35
C ARG A 201 -7.03 -13.41 -20.57
N LEU A 202 -7.91 -13.50 -19.55
CA LEU A 202 -9.12 -14.29 -19.67
C LEU A 202 -10.14 -13.62 -20.60
N GLY A 203 -10.89 -14.41 -21.34
CA GLY A 203 -11.84 -13.93 -22.36
C GLY A 203 -13.10 -13.23 -21.83
N HIS A 204 -13.25 -13.11 -20.51
CA HIS A 204 -14.38 -12.45 -19.86
C HIS A 204 -13.97 -11.07 -19.34
N ALA A 205 -14.80 -10.05 -19.62
CA ALA A 205 -14.60 -8.70 -19.10
C ALA A 205 -15.68 -8.39 -18.06
N PRO A 206 -15.36 -8.26 -16.77
CA PRO A 206 -16.33 -7.94 -15.71
C PRO A 206 -16.93 -6.54 -15.92
N VAL A 207 -16.12 -5.60 -16.41
CA VAL A 207 -16.50 -4.22 -16.72
C VAL A 207 -15.75 -3.74 -17.97
N ARG A 208 -16.27 -2.71 -18.62
CA ARG A 208 -15.65 -2.08 -19.81
C ARG A 208 -15.79 -0.56 -19.73
N MET A 209 -14.80 0.14 -20.27
CA MET A 209 -14.89 1.58 -20.50
C MET A 209 -16.03 1.91 -21.48
N ASN A 210 -16.79 2.95 -21.15
CA ASN A 210 -17.77 3.51 -22.08
C ASN A 210 -17.15 4.69 -22.86
N TRP A 211 -16.45 4.38 -23.93
CA TRP A 211 -15.80 5.40 -24.76
C TRP A 211 -16.78 6.37 -25.44
N GLY A 212 -18.01 5.95 -25.64
CA GLY A 212 -19.06 6.78 -26.26
C GLY A 212 -19.57 7.92 -25.36
N ALA A 213 -19.33 7.84 -24.05
CA ALA A 213 -19.74 8.90 -23.10
C ALA A 213 -18.77 10.08 -23.05
N GLY A 214 -17.58 9.96 -23.67
CA GLY A 214 -16.49 10.91 -23.49
C GLY A 214 -15.78 10.69 -22.14
N VAL A 215 -14.47 10.84 -22.12
CA VAL A 215 -13.64 10.67 -20.92
C VAL A 215 -12.68 11.85 -20.81
N SER A 216 -12.66 12.51 -19.65
CA SER A 216 -11.65 13.50 -19.31
C SER A 216 -10.71 12.91 -18.26
N LEU A 217 -9.41 13.03 -18.47
CA LEU A 217 -8.37 12.56 -17.56
C LEU A 217 -7.60 13.77 -17.03
N GLN A 218 -7.57 13.89 -15.71
CA GLN A 218 -6.84 14.97 -15.03
C GLN A 218 -5.74 14.35 -14.17
N PHE A 219 -4.58 14.99 -14.16
CA PHE A 219 -3.44 14.58 -13.34
C PHE A 219 -2.90 15.80 -12.64
N GLU A 220 -2.70 15.69 -11.35
CA GLU A 220 -2.24 16.78 -10.48
C GLU A 220 -1.07 16.29 -9.61
N PRO A 221 -0.17 17.18 -9.18
CA PRO A 221 0.87 16.80 -8.24
C PRO A 221 0.27 16.44 -6.88
N VAL A 222 0.97 15.57 -6.13
CA VAL A 222 0.62 15.26 -4.74
C VAL A 222 1.04 16.41 -3.83
N ASP A 223 0.17 16.83 -2.92
CA ASP A 223 0.48 17.74 -1.82
C ASP A 223 1.08 16.95 -0.64
N ALA A 224 2.39 16.71 -0.70
CA ALA A 224 3.09 15.97 0.34
C ALA A 224 3.30 16.78 1.65
N GLU A 225 3.12 18.11 1.61
CA GLU A 225 3.18 18.96 2.81
C GLU A 225 1.93 18.78 3.68
N THR A 226 0.77 18.82 3.05
CA THR A 226 -0.52 18.59 3.73
C THR A 226 -0.71 17.11 4.12
N PHE A 227 -0.20 16.17 3.30
CA PHE A 227 -0.34 14.73 3.51
C PHE A 227 1.03 14.04 3.70
N PRO A 228 1.69 14.19 4.86
CA PRO A 228 3.07 13.76 5.07
C PRO A 228 3.26 12.24 5.10
N MET A 229 2.18 11.45 5.20
CA MET A 229 2.28 9.98 5.25
C MET A 229 2.98 9.39 4.02
N ILE A 230 2.85 10.01 2.84
CA ILE A 230 3.54 9.55 1.64
C ILE A 230 5.07 9.73 1.78
N THR A 231 5.52 10.87 2.31
CA THR A 231 6.94 11.14 2.56
C THR A 231 7.50 10.19 3.61
N LEU A 232 6.80 10.00 4.73
CA LEU A 232 7.20 9.07 5.78
C LEU A 232 7.36 7.65 5.25
N ALA A 233 6.46 7.21 4.38
CA ALA A 233 6.53 5.88 3.77
C ALA A 233 7.74 5.74 2.82
N VAL A 234 7.99 6.73 1.96
CA VAL A 234 9.15 6.74 1.06
C VAL A 234 10.44 6.71 1.86
N GLU A 235 10.54 7.50 2.93
CA GLU A 235 11.72 7.51 3.81
C GLU A 235 11.91 6.18 4.54
N ALA A 236 10.84 5.58 5.08
CA ALA A 236 10.89 4.25 5.69
C ALA A 236 11.34 3.19 4.68
N GLY A 237 10.81 3.24 3.46
CA GLY A 237 11.22 2.36 2.38
C GLY A 237 12.70 2.51 2.01
N ARG A 238 13.21 3.74 1.93
CA ARG A 238 14.63 4.04 1.66
C ARG A 238 15.56 3.56 2.77
N LYS A 239 15.14 3.71 4.04
CA LYS A 239 15.88 3.18 5.19
C LYS A 239 15.92 1.64 5.17
N GLY A 240 14.89 0.99 4.64
CA GLY A 240 14.81 -0.46 4.55
C GLY A 240 14.77 -1.15 5.91
N ALA A 241 15.40 -2.33 6.02
CA ALA A 241 15.39 -3.14 7.24
C ALA A 241 13.93 -3.32 7.74
N THR A 242 13.67 -3.17 9.05
CA THR A 242 12.33 -3.27 9.65
C THR A 242 11.51 -1.98 9.59
N TYR A 243 12.05 -0.87 9.03
CA TYR A 243 11.31 0.40 8.95
C TYR A 243 9.95 0.31 8.23
N PRO A 244 9.82 -0.37 7.06
CA PRO A 244 8.52 -0.50 6.39
C PRO A 244 7.47 -1.25 7.25
N GLY A 245 7.89 -2.29 7.97
CA GLY A 245 7.02 -3.02 8.89
C GLY A 245 6.58 -2.16 10.08
N VAL A 246 7.51 -1.39 10.65
CA VAL A 246 7.23 -0.44 11.74
C VAL A 246 6.29 0.66 11.30
N LEU A 247 6.49 1.24 10.11
CA LEU A 247 5.57 2.20 9.49
C LEU A 247 4.15 1.62 9.42
N ASN A 248 4.02 0.41 8.86
CA ASN A 248 2.71 -0.24 8.70
C ASN A 248 2.03 -0.48 10.04
N ALA A 249 2.74 -1.06 11.02
CA ALA A 249 2.19 -1.37 12.33
C ALA A 249 1.77 -0.11 13.10
N ALA A 250 2.60 0.95 13.08
CA ALA A 250 2.28 2.23 13.70
C ALA A 250 1.07 2.90 13.05
N ASN A 251 0.97 2.85 11.70
CA ASN A 251 -0.16 3.38 10.97
C ASN A 251 -1.46 2.62 11.29
N GLU A 252 -1.44 1.29 11.36
CA GLU A 252 -2.63 0.50 11.73
C GLU A 252 -3.16 0.89 13.12
N GLU A 253 -2.27 1.06 14.12
CA GLU A 253 -2.66 1.48 15.47
C GLU A 253 -3.19 2.92 15.50
N ALA A 254 -2.52 3.85 14.81
CA ALA A 254 -2.92 5.25 14.74
C ALA A 254 -4.27 5.42 14.02
N VAL A 255 -4.49 4.70 12.92
CA VAL A 255 -5.77 4.68 12.18
C VAL A 255 -6.87 4.07 13.04
N GLY A 256 -6.60 2.96 13.74
CA GLY A 256 -7.55 2.39 14.70
C GLY A 256 -7.94 3.37 15.80
N ALA A 257 -6.96 4.08 16.36
CA ALA A 257 -7.21 5.10 17.38
C ALA A 257 -8.02 6.29 16.85
N PHE A 258 -7.81 6.70 15.59
CA PHE A 258 -8.63 7.71 14.93
C PHE A 258 -10.07 7.24 14.75
N ILE A 259 -10.29 6.04 14.23
CA ILE A 259 -11.64 5.46 14.03
C ILE A 259 -12.40 5.35 15.35
N ASP A 260 -11.71 5.01 16.44
CA ASP A 260 -12.27 4.94 17.79
C ASP A 260 -12.47 6.33 18.43
N GLY A 261 -12.11 7.43 17.76
CA GLY A 261 -12.23 8.80 18.29
C GLY A 261 -11.22 9.15 19.39
N ARG A 262 -10.15 8.35 19.54
CA ARG A 262 -9.07 8.56 20.54
C ARG A 262 -7.91 9.42 20.01
N LEU A 263 -7.84 9.64 18.69
CA LEU A 263 -6.80 10.40 18.03
C LEU A 263 -7.42 11.31 16.96
N PRO A 264 -7.01 12.59 16.81
CA PRO A 264 -7.45 13.42 15.70
C PRO A 264 -6.78 12.98 14.38
N PHE A 265 -7.37 13.34 13.24
CA PHE A 265 -6.87 12.95 11.91
C PHE A 265 -5.37 13.29 11.69
N LEU A 266 -4.97 14.52 12.01
CA LEU A 266 -3.58 14.95 11.90
C LEU A 266 -2.64 14.22 12.88
N GLY A 267 -3.17 13.66 13.95
CA GLY A 267 -2.42 12.86 14.91
C GLY A 267 -1.90 11.53 14.32
N ILE A 268 -2.55 11.00 13.27
CA ILE A 268 -2.13 9.75 12.63
C ILE A 268 -0.67 9.86 12.15
N ALA A 269 -0.36 10.88 11.34
CA ALA A 269 1.00 11.08 10.83
C ALA A 269 1.99 11.38 11.95
N ALA A 270 1.61 12.16 12.96
CA ALA A 270 2.48 12.52 14.08
C ALA A 270 2.88 11.29 14.92
N VAL A 271 1.94 10.36 15.18
CA VAL A 271 2.24 9.09 15.87
C VAL A 271 3.19 8.24 15.04
N VAL A 272 2.93 8.09 13.75
CA VAL A 272 3.78 7.29 12.85
C VAL A 272 5.20 7.85 12.79
N GLU A 273 5.36 9.16 12.64
CA GLU A 273 6.65 9.85 12.62
C GLU A 273 7.43 9.59 13.91
N ALA A 274 6.81 9.79 15.08
CA ALA A 274 7.45 9.60 16.38
C ALA A 274 7.88 8.14 16.61
N VAL A 275 7.08 7.15 16.16
CA VAL A 275 7.46 5.74 16.21
C VAL A 275 8.65 5.45 15.32
N LEU A 276 8.68 5.98 14.09
CA LEU A 276 9.79 5.79 13.15
C LEU A 276 11.10 6.44 13.66
N GLU A 277 11.02 7.59 14.32
CA GLU A 277 12.16 8.28 14.91
C GLU A 277 12.79 7.50 16.08
N SER A 278 11.96 6.83 16.88
CA SER A 278 12.42 6.05 18.04
C SER A 278 12.83 4.62 17.68
N HIS A 279 12.63 4.18 16.42
CA HIS A 279 12.91 2.81 16.03
C HIS A 279 14.39 2.49 15.92
N ALA A 280 14.81 1.38 16.56
CA ALA A 280 16.11 0.74 16.37
C ALA A 280 15.98 -0.40 15.33
N PRO A 281 16.47 -0.23 14.09
CA PRO A 281 16.22 -1.17 13.01
C PRO A 281 16.94 -2.50 13.19
N ALA A 282 16.32 -3.59 12.70
CA ALA A 282 16.92 -4.91 12.55
C ALA A 282 16.73 -5.42 11.12
N GLU A 283 17.65 -6.25 10.63
CA GLU A 283 17.48 -6.90 9.34
C GLU A 283 16.38 -7.97 9.42
N PRO A 284 15.39 -7.99 8.51
CA PRO A 284 14.29 -8.94 8.52
C PRO A 284 14.73 -10.32 8.00
N ARG A 285 15.54 -11.02 8.80
CA ARG A 285 16.15 -12.32 8.41
C ARG A 285 15.17 -13.48 8.46
N ASP A 286 14.19 -13.37 9.34
CA ASP A 286 13.17 -14.37 9.58
C ASP A 286 11.84 -13.72 10.02
N LEU A 287 10.80 -14.54 10.08
CA LEU A 287 9.46 -14.08 10.47
C LEU A 287 9.44 -13.52 11.89
N GLU A 288 10.21 -14.09 12.84
CA GLU A 288 10.18 -13.67 14.23
C GLU A 288 10.76 -12.26 14.38
N THR A 289 11.87 -11.96 13.75
CA THR A 289 12.46 -10.59 13.72
C THR A 289 11.46 -9.55 13.21
N VAL A 290 10.72 -9.88 12.18
CA VAL A 290 9.67 -8.98 11.63
C VAL A 290 8.55 -8.78 12.65
N LEU A 291 8.03 -9.86 13.23
CA LEU A 291 6.94 -9.80 14.21
C LEU A 291 7.34 -9.10 15.51
N GLU A 292 8.61 -9.20 15.93
CA GLU A 292 9.13 -8.45 17.07
C GLU A 292 9.13 -6.94 16.81
N ALA A 293 9.60 -6.52 15.65
CA ALA A 293 9.57 -5.10 15.26
C ALA A 293 8.14 -4.55 15.18
N GLU A 294 7.20 -5.32 14.65
CA GLU A 294 5.79 -4.93 14.61
C GLU A 294 5.16 -4.83 16.02
N ARG A 295 5.41 -5.84 16.88
CA ARG A 295 4.93 -5.81 18.28
C ARG A 295 5.42 -4.57 19.01
N TRP A 296 6.70 -4.25 18.84
CA TRP A 296 7.29 -3.05 19.41
C TRP A 296 6.61 -1.77 18.88
N ALA A 297 6.46 -1.67 17.57
CA ALA A 297 5.85 -0.49 16.94
C ALA A 297 4.39 -0.27 17.40
N ARG A 298 3.60 -1.36 17.49
CA ARG A 298 2.22 -1.30 18.03
C ARG A 298 2.20 -0.83 19.47
N GLY A 299 3.09 -1.35 20.31
CA GLY A 299 3.20 -0.94 21.71
C GLY A 299 3.56 0.54 21.84
N GLU A 300 4.52 1.01 21.07
CA GLU A 300 4.97 2.41 21.10
C GLU A 300 3.88 3.36 20.54
N ALA A 301 3.22 3.01 19.44
CA ALA A 301 2.09 3.78 18.90
C ALA A 301 0.94 3.87 19.90
N THR A 302 0.58 2.75 20.55
CA THR A 302 -0.47 2.73 21.59
C THR A 302 -0.11 3.64 22.77
N ARG A 303 1.16 3.61 23.22
CA ARG A 303 1.65 4.48 24.29
C ARG A 303 1.52 5.96 23.89
N LEU A 304 1.98 6.33 22.69
CA LEU A 304 1.90 7.71 22.20
C LEU A 304 0.45 8.21 22.09
N VAL A 305 -0.47 7.36 21.66
CA VAL A 305 -1.91 7.68 21.62
C VAL A 305 -2.46 7.94 23.03
N GLN A 306 -2.05 7.13 24.03
CA GLN A 306 -2.50 7.29 25.42
C GLN A 306 -1.91 8.53 26.10
N ASP A 307 -0.67 8.90 25.80
CA ASP A 307 0.03 10.06 26.35
C ASP A 307 -0.47 11.41 25.77
N GLY A 308 -1.50 11.38 24.93
CA GLY A 308 -2.13 12.57 24.34
C GLY A 308 -1.74 12.84 22.91
N GLY A 309 -1.40 11.79 22.17
CA GLY A 309 -1.24 11.71 20.71
C GLY A 309 -0.87 13.01 19.99
N GLY A 310 0.36 13.49 20.17
CA GLY A 310 0.86 14.61 19.38
C GLY A 310 0.16 15.93 19.65
N ALA A 311 0.26 16.46 20.87
CA ALA A 311 0.13 17.89 21.07
C ALA A 311 1.19 18.55 20.16
N GLY A 312 0.73 19.11 19.03
CA GLY A 312 1.57 19.95 18.18
C GLY A 312 2.29 21.01 19.02
N PRO A 313 3.43 21.54 18.57
CA PRO A 313 4.26 22.45 19.36
C PRO A 313 3.38 23.55 19.95
N ALA A 314 3.35 23.60 21.27
CA ALA A 314 2.64 24.62 22.01
C ALA A 314 3.13 25.98 21.49
N GLY A 315 2.25 26.74 20.85
CA GLY A 315 2.52 28.09 20.41
C GLY A 315 3.11 28.87 21.57
N GLY A 316 4.38 29.25 21.43
CA GLY A 316 5.08 30.07 22.40
C GLY A 316 4.30 31.37 22.61
N GLY A 317 3.58 31.46 23.71
CA GLY A 317 3.05 32.71 24.20
C GLY A 317 4.21 33.58 24.63
N SER A 318 4.55 34.57 23.82
CA SER A 318 5.31 35.70 24.26
C SER A 318 4.38 36.67 24.94
N GLY A 319 4.61 36.86 26.23
CA GLY A 319 4.13 38.01 26.99
C GLY A 319 4.78 39.29 26.55
#